data_fa2b21b36770fc69ec24f82e53279260
#
_entry.id   fa2b21b36770fc69ec24f82e53279260
#
_cell.length_a   1.000
_cell.length_b   1.000
_cell.length_c   1.000
_cell.angle_alpha   90.00
_cell.angle_beta   90.00
_cell.angle_gamma   90.00
#
_symmetry.space_group_name_H-M   'P 1'
#
loop_
_entity.id
_entity.type
_entity.pdbx_description
1 polymer ?
#
loop_
_entity_poly.entity_id
_entity_poly.type
_entity_poly.pdbx_seq_one_letter_code
_entity_poly.pdbx_strand_id
1 'polypeptide(L)'
;MKFSIVGPNTHIPPKGWGAVESLIWDYKVNLEELGHEVDIINIGDPREILKRINAFRPDFVHIHYDDWIVLYPYVQYPCACTTHFAYIERPDKMNGYGQIFGHFQKVRPNTFCLSEGIKKIYNILGDIPADRLWINPNGVDLSLFRKTMEPEFPERSIYLAKIDYRKRQHKFQ
;
A
#
# COMPACT_ATOMS: atom_id res chain seq x y z
N MET A 1 19.49 -9.11 -0.38
CA MET A 1 18.45 -9.30 0.64
C MET A 1 17.26 -10.02 0.02
N LYS A 2 16.44 -10.67 0.86
CA LYS A 2 15.20 -11.35 0.44
C LYS A 2 13.99 -10.61 0.96
N PHE A 3 13.06 -10.27 0.09
CA PHE A 3 11.84 -9.52 0.42
C PHE A 3 10.61 -10.38 0.15
N SER A 4 9.71 -10.51 1.13
CA SER A 4 8.35 -11.00 0.89
C SER A 4 7.38 -9.83 0.83
N ILE A 5 6.68 -9.66 -0.27
CA ILE A 5 5.66 -8.62 -0.45
C ILE A 5 4.29 -9.28 -0.42
N VAL A 6 3.49 -8.95 0.60
CA VAL A 6 2.14 -9.48 0.77
C VAL A 6 1.14 -8.48 0.18
N GLY A 7 0.51 -8.87 -0.91
CA GLY A 7 -0.46 -8.07 -1.65
C GLY A 7 -1.91 -8.56 -1.52
N PRO A 8 -2.84 -7.94 -2.26
CA PRO A 8 -4.22 -8.42 -2.34
C PRO A 8 -4.27 -9.78 -3.04
N ASN A 9 -5.35 -10.54 -2.77
CA ASN A 9 -5.61 -11.81 -3.45
C ASN A 9 -6.11 -11.59 -4.89
N THR A 10 -5.27 -10.99 -5.71
CA THR A 10 -5.54 -10.65 -7.11
C THR A 10 -4.32 -10.98 -7.96
N HIS A 11 -4.48 -10.96 -9.28
CA HIS A 11 -3.37 -11.21 -10.19
C HIS A 11 -2.36 -10.05 -10.18
N ILE A 12 -1.07 -10.35 -10.01
CA ILE A 12 0.05 -9.41 -10.03
C ILE A 12 1.07 -9.89 -11.07
N PRO A 13 1.44 -9.10 -12.10
CA PRO A 13 0.89 -7.77 -12.41
C PRO A 13 -0.58 -7.81 -12.85
N PRO A 14 -1.34 -6.72 -12.70
CA PRO A 14 -2.76 -6.71 -13.03
C PRO A 14 -2.98 -6.75 -14.55
N LYS A 15 -4.08 -7.42 -14.98
CA LYS A 15 -4.53 -7.42 -16.38
C LYS A 15 -5.53 -6.28 -16.62
N GLY A 16 -5.18 -5.04 -16.28
CA GLY A 16 -6.08 -3.89 -16.37
C GLY A 16 -5.98 -3.00 -15.13
N TRP A 17 -7.09 -2.69 -14.48
CA TRP A 17 -7.09 -1.88 -13.27
C TRP A 17 -6.47 -2.60 -12.07
N GLY A 18 -5.59 -1.93 -11.37
CA GLY A 18 -4.90 -2.48 -10.20
C GLY A 18 -3.72 -1.61 -9.79
N ALA A 19 -3.99 -0.45 -9.18
CA ALA A 19 -2.93 0.49 -8.82
C ALA A 19 -1.96 -0.07 -7.77
N VAL A 20 -2.48 -0.77 -6.77
CA VAL A 20 -1.65 -1.40 -5.72
C VAL A 20 -0.89 -2.59 -6.29
N GLU A 21 -1.54 -3.38 -7.14
CA GLU A 21 -0.95 -4.53 -7.82
C GLU A 21 0.20 -4.10 -8.77
N SER A 22 0.01 -3.01 -9.52
CA SER A 22 1.06 -2.43 -10.35
C SER A 22 2.24 -1.96 -9.51
N LEU A 23 1.98 -1.25 -8.42
CA LEU A 23 3.01 -0.78 -7.51
C LEU A 23 3.81 -1.95 -6.90
N ILE A 24 3.14 -3.02 -6.48
CA ILE A 24 3.81 -4.22 -5.96
C ILE A 24 4.70 -4.86 -7.04
N TRP A 25 4.23 -4.89 -8.29
CA TRP A 25 5.03 -5.39 -9.40
C TRP A 25 6.26 -4.51 -9.65
N ASP A 26 6.11 -3.19 -9.61
CA ASP A 26 7.22 -2.24 -9.77
C ASP A 26 8.24 -2.39 -8.64
N TYR A 27 7.81 -2.59 -7.39
CA TYR A 27 8.71 -2.93 -6.29
C TYR A 27 9.52 -4.19 -6.58
N LYS A 28 8.87 -5.26 -7.07
CA LYS A 28 9.56 -6.49 -7.42
C LYS A 28 10.63 -6.25 -8.47
N VAL A 29 10.26 -5.66 -9.60
CA VAL A 29 11.18 -5.43 -10.73
C VAL A 29 12.39 -4.62 -10.29
N ASN A 30 12.16 -3.47 -9.63
CA ASN A 30 13.24 -2.58 -9.22
C ASN A 30 14.14 -3.18 -8.14
N LEU A 31 13.58 -3.94 -7.18
CA LEU A 31 14.39 -4.62 -6.17
C LEU A 31 15.22 -5.75 -6.77
N GLU A 32 14.70 -6.48 -7.75
CA GLU A 32 15.44 -7.53 -8.45
C GLU A 32 16.56 -6.95 -9.32
N GLU A 33 16.34 -5.80 -9.97
CA GLU A 33 17.38 -5.06 -10.69
C GLU A 33 18.52 -4.60 -9.76
N LEU A 34 18.21 -4.31 -8.49
CA LEU A 34 19.18 -4.01 -7.44
C LEU A 34 19.86 -5.26 -6.85
N GLY A 35 19.61 -6.44 -7.39
CA GLY A 35 20.22 -7.70 -6.95
C GLY A 35 19.59 -8.33 -5.70
N HIS A 36 18.34 -8.02 -5.40
CA HIS A 36 17.59 -8.63 -4.32
C HIS A 36 16.71 -9.78 -4.81
N GLU A 37 16.30 -10.68 -3.92
CA GLU A 37 15.29 -11.72 -4.21
C GLU A 37 13.93 -11.24 -3.71
N VAL A 38 12.88 -11.35 -4.53
CA VAL A 38 11.54 -10.89 -4.17
C VAL A 38 10.49 -11.96 -4.40
N ASP A 39 9.77 -12.31 -3.33
CA ASP A 39 8.60 -13.18 -3.38
C ASP A 39 7.32 -12.37 -3.20
N ILE A 40 6.45 -12.34 -4.22
CA ILE A 40 5.12 -11.74 -4.13
C ILE A 40 4.13 -12.80 -3.64
N ILE A 41 3.41 -12.48 -2.56
CA ILE A 41 2.42 -13.35 -1.94
C ILE A 41 1.04 -12.70 -2.12
N ASN A 42 0.25 -13.22 -3.06
CA ASN A 42 -1.09 -12.77 -3.41
C ASN A 42 -2.12 -13.88 -3.18
N ILE A 43 -2.13 -14.42 -1.97
CA ILE A 43 -2.96 -15.55 -1.53
C ILE A 43 -4.06 -15.04 -0.60
N GLY A 44 -5.26 -15.65 -0.67
CA GLY A 44 -6.40 -15.29 0.17
C GLY A 44 -6.47 -16.00 1.53
N ASP A 45 -5.61 -16.97 1.79
CA ASP A 45 -5.57 -17.71 3.06
C ASP A 45 -4.41 -17.21 3.95
N PRO A 46 -4.70 -16.65 5.14
CA PRO A 46 -3.69 -16.13 6.04
C PRO A 46 -2.68 -17.18 6.52
N ARG A 47 -3.09 -18.46 6.64
CA ARG A 47 -2.19 -19.54 7.06
C ARG A 47 -1.19 -19.87 5.97
N GLU A 48 -1.65 -19.93 4.73
CA GLU A 48 -0.78 -20.18 3.58
C GLU A 48 0.16 -18.99 3.31
N ILE A 49 -0.28 -17.75 3.57
CA ILE A 49 0.61 -16.57 3.54
C ILE A 49 1.77 -16.75 4.52
N LEU A 50 1.49 -17.03 5.80
CA LEU A 50 2.52 -17.23 6.83
C LEU A 50 3.44 -18.41 6.51
N LYS A 51 2.88 -19.52 6.01
CA LYS A 51 3.65 -20.68 5.58
C LYS A 51 4.62 -20.34 4.45
N ARG A 52 4.19 -19.56 3.47
CA ARG A 52 5.03 -19.12 2.35
C ARG A 52 6.13 -18.16 2.80
N ILE A 53 5.81 -17.18 3.67
CA ILE A 53 6.81 -16.31 4.30
C ILE A 53 7.89 -17.14 4.99
N ASN A 54 7.48 -18.11 5.83
CA ASN A 54 8.41 -18.95 6.59
C ASN A 54 9.26 -19.87 5.69
N ALA A 55 8.70 -20.37 4.59
CA ALA A 55 9.44 -21.18 3.62
C ALA A 55 10.49 -20.36 2.85
N PHE A 56 10.17 -19.12 2.49
CA PHE A 56 11.06 -18.22 1.77
C PHE A 56 12.17 -17.65 2.65
N ARG A 57 11.92 -17.47 3.97
CA ARG A 57 12.85 -16.91 4.97
C ARG A 57 13.36 -15.52 4.54
N PRO A 58 12.49 -14.50 4.44
CA PRO A 58 12.88 -13.18 4.00
C PRO A 58 13.70 -12.45 5.07
N ASP A 59 14.49 -11.46 4.62
CA ASP A 59 15.12 -10.47 5.51
C ASP A 59 14.11 -9.40 5.93
N PHE A 60 13.07 -9.18 5.11
CA PHE A 60 12.02 -8.20 5.37
C PHE A 60 10.68 -8.61 4.76
N VAL A 61 9.59 -8.37 5.48
CA VAL A 61 8.21 -8.56 5.00
C VAL A 61 7.53 -7.21 4.85
N HIS A 62 6.95 -6.96 3.67
CA HIS A 62 6.19 -5.75 3.38
C HIS A 62 4.73 -6.08 3.09
N ILE A 63 3.82 -5.63 3.93
CA ILE A 63 2.38 -5.84 3.77
C ILE A 63 1.78 -4.62 3.06
N HIS A 64 1.25 -4.81 1.85
CA HIS A 64 0.64 -3.77 1.01
C HIS A 64 -0.89 -3.80 0.99
N TYR A 65 -1.52 -4.64 1.79
CA TYR A 65 -2.97 -4.77 1.82
C TYR A 65 -3.48 -4.79 3.26
N ASP A 66 -4.35 -3.85 3.58
CA ASP A 66 -4.79 -3.56 4.95
C ASP A 66 -5.45 -4.75 5.66
N ASP A 67 -6.17 -5.60 4.91
CA ASP A 67 -6.81 -6.80 5.48
C ASP A 67 -5.78 -7.76 6.09
N TRP A 68 -4.55 -7.74 5.60
CA TRP A 68 -3.48 -8.61 6.11
C TRP A 68 -2.74 -8.06 7.32
N ILE A 69 -3.17 -6.91 7.87
CA ILE A 69 -2.59 -6.40 9.12
C ILE A 69 -2.77 -7.38 10.29
N VAL A 70 -3.78 -8.23 10.22
CA VAL A 70 -4.01 -9.31 11.19
C VAL A 70 -2.87 -10.32 11.27
N LEU A 71 -2.05 -10.42 10.23
CA LEU A 71 -0.88 -11.32 10.18
C LEU A 71 0.33 -10.73 10.92
N TYR A 72 0.40 -9.41 11.07
CA TYR A 72 1.57 -8.71 11.58
C TYR A 72 2.11 -9.30 12.89
N PRO A 73 1.27 -9.64 13.91
CA PRO A 73 1.76 -10.23 15.16
C PRO A 73 2.37 -11.63 15.02
N TYR A 74 2.12 -12.30 13.90
CA TYR A 74 2.57 -13.69 13.64
C TYR A 74 3.77 -13.75 12.70
N VAL A 75 4.17 -12.64 12.08
CA VAL A 75 5.35 -12.54 11.24
C VAL A 75 6.59 -12.49 12.12
N GLN A 76 7.50 -13.46 11.98
CA GLN A 76 8.72 -13.58 12.78
C GLN A 76 9.94 -12.86 12.19
N TYR A 77 9.73 -12.05 11.15
CA TYR A 77 10.75 -11.31 10.43
C TYR A 77 10.52 -9.80 10.61
N PRO A 78 11.54 -8.95 10.40
CA PRO A 78 11.32 -7.51 10.28
C PRO A 78 10.17 -7.23 9.32
N CYS A 79 9.17 -6.47 9.77
CA CYS A 79 7.93 -6.28 9.03
C CYS A 79 7.45 -4.83 9.12
N ALA A 80 6.93 -4.32 8.00
CA ALA A 80 6.18 -3.09 7.96
C ALA A 80 4.97 -3.23 7.04
N CYS A 81 4.02 -2.31 7.15
CA CYS A 81 2.88 -2.22 6.24
C CYS A 81 2.83 -0.87 5.53
N THR A 82 2.21 -0.85 4.35
CA THR A 82 1.79 0.38 3.66
C THR A 82 0.30 0.30 3.41
N THR A 83 -0.44 1.33 3.80
CA THR A 83 -1.85 1.42 3.42
C THR A 83 -2.01 2.35 2.24
N HIS A 84 -2.79 1.90 1.25
CA HIS A 84 -3.04 2.64 0.02
C HIS A 84 -4.40 3.33 0.00
N PHE A 85 -5.16 3.18 1.08
CA PHE A 85 -6.53 3.69 1.19
C PHE A 85 -6.63 4.78 2.25
N ALA A 86 -7.25 5.88 1.89
CA ALA A 86 -7.58 6.97 2.82
C ALA A 86 -8.77 6.63 3.75
N TYR A 87 -9.20 5.38 3.81
CA TYR A 87 -10.34 4.94 4.61
C TYR A 87 -10.14 5.13 6.10
N ILE A 88 -8.90 5.12 6.54
CA ILE A 88 -8.55 5.41 7.93
C ILE A 88 -9.04 6.80 8.39
N GLU A 89 -9.22 7.75 7.45
CA GLU A 89 -9.78 9.07 7.72
C GLU A 89 -11.29 9.02 8.03
N ARG A 90 -11.97 7.98 7.61
CA ARG A 90 -13.42 7.85 7.69
C ARG A 90 -13.85 6.41 8.01
N PRO A 91 -13.38 5.83 9.13
CA PRO A 91 -13.70 4.46 9.51
C PRO A 91 -15.20 4.24 9.77
N ASP A 92 -15.92 5.31 10.13
CA ASP A 92 -17.36 5.33 10.36
C ASP A 92 -18.21 5.08 9.11
N LYS A 93 -17.65 5.34 7.92
CA LYS A 93 -18.37 5.28 6.64
C LYS A 93 -18.07 4.07 5.78
N MET A 94 -17.13 3.23 6.20
CA MET A 94 -16.68 2.09 5.41
C MET A 94 -17.06 0.78 6.11
N ASN A 95 -18.01 0.05 5.54
CA ASN A 95 -18.40 -1.26 6.05
C ASN A 95 -17.17 -2.18 6.18
N GLY A 96 -16.95 -2.72 7.38
CA GLY A 96 -15.83 -3.59 7.71
C GLY A 96 -14.50 -2.88 7.98
N TYR A 97 -14.31 -1.65 7.50
CA TYR A 97 -13.02 -0.95 7.66
C TYR A 97 -12.75 -0.50 9.11
N GLY A 98 -13.80 -0.28 9.89
CA GLY A 98 -13.66 -0.01 11.32
C GLY A 98 -12.98 -1.14 12.10
N GLN A 99 -13.18 -2.38 11.68
CA GLN A 99 -12.49 -3.55 12.26
C GLN A 99 -11.01 -3.55 11.91
N ILE A 100 -10.66 -3.26 10.64
CA ILE A 100 -9.27 -3.15 10.19
C ILE A 100 -8.55 -2.04 10.95
N PHE A 101 -9.20 -0.88 11.11
CA PHE A 101 -8.66 0.22 11.89
C PHE A 101 -8.42 -0.17 13.36
N GLY A 102 -9.35 -0.90 13.98
CA GLY A 102 -9.19 -1.45 15.32
C GLY A 102 -7.99 -2.43 15.42
N HIS A 103 -7.71 -3.19 14.35
CA HIS A 103 -6.50 -4.01 14.30
C HIS A 103 -5.22 -3.16 14.24
N PHE A 104 -5.20 -2.07 13.48
CA PHE A 104 -4.06 -1.14 13.47
C PHE A 104 -3.80 -0.56 14.85
N GLN A 105 -4.83 -0.09 15.57
CA GLN A 105 -4.70 0.44 16.93
C GLN A 105 -4.16 -0.61 17.90
N LYS A 106 -4.62 -1.86 17.79
CA LYS A 106 -4.19 -2.96 18.65
C LYS A 106 -2.76 -3.41 18.37
N VAL A 107 -2.39 -3.51 17.10
CA VAL A 107 -1.11 -4.07 16.66
C VAL A 107 0.01 -3.02 16.67
N ARG A 108 -0.33 -1.76 16.36
CA ARG A 108 0.62 -0.64 16.24
C ARG A 108 1.83 -0.99 15.38
N PRO A 109 1.62 -1.37 14.10
CA PRO A 109 2.68 -1.87 13.24
C PRO A 109 3.67 -0.79 12.83
N ASN A 110 4.85 -1.18 12.42
CA ASN A 110 5.70 -0.32 11.59
C ASN A 110 4.95 0.01 10.31
N THR A 111 4.83 1.30 9.96
CA THR A 111 3.99 1.72 8.84
C THR A 111 4.69 2.73 7.95
N PHE A 112 4.71 2.46 6.66
CA PHE A 112 5.08 3.44 5.65
C PHE A 112 3.85 4.23 5.25
N CYS A 113 3.93 5.54 5.44
CA CYS A 113 2.85 6.49 5.19
C CYS A 113 3.09 7.20 3.86
N LEU A 114 2.08 7.31 3.01
CA LEU A 114 2.23 7.94 1.69
C LEU A 114 2.39 9.47 1.76
N SER A 115 2.08 10.07 2.90
CA SER A 115 2.21 11.52 3.11
C SER A 115 2.28 11.88 4.60
N GLU A 116 2.69 13.12 4.89
CA GLU A 116 2.64 13.69 6.25
C GLU A 116 1.22 13.68 6.83
N GLY A 117 0.20 13.94 6.01
CA GLY A 117 -1.19 13.88 6.45
C GLY A 117 -1.58 12.48 6.94
N ILE A 118 -1.25 11.45 6.18
CA ILE A 118 -1.47 10.06 6.56
C ILE A 118 -0.69 9.70 7.83
N LYS A 119 0.57 10.11 7.93
CA LYS A 119 1.37 9.90 9.14
C LYS A 119 0.70 10.47 10.38
N LYS A 120 0.19 11.70 10.32
CA LYS A 120 -0.56 12.34 11.41
C LYS A 120 -1.80 11.55 11.81
N ILE A 121 -2.56 11.05 10.83
CA ILE A 121 -3.76 10.26 11.06
C ILE A 121 -3.43 8.97 11.79
N TYR A 122 -2.41 8.23 11.36
CA TYR A 122 -1.97 7.00 12.01
C TYR A 122 -1.45 7.26 13.43
N ASN A 123 -0.74 8.37 13.65
CA ASN A 123 -0.25 8.71 14.97
C ASN A 123 -1.40 9.08 15.93
N ILE A 124 -2.33 9.95 15.50
CA ILE A 124 -3.38 10.50 16.38
C ILE A 124 -4.54 9.51 16.52
N LEU A 125 -5.09 9.00 15.40
CA LEU A 125 -6.27 8.14 15.42
C LEU A 125 -5.89 6.66 15.53
N GLY A 126 -4.78 6.26 14.94
CA GLY A 126 -4.26 4.89 14.99
C GLY A 126 -3.51 4.57 16.27
N ASP A 127 -3.19 5.57 17.09
CA ASP A 127 -2.37 5.43 18.31
C ASP A 127 -1.03 4.70 18.04
N ILE A 128 -0.47 4.93 16.84
CA ILE A 128 0.82 4.35 16.45
C ILE A 128 1.93 5.33 16.82
N PRO A 129 2.94 4.91 17.59
CA PRO A 129 4.08 5.76 17.95
C PRO A 129 4.79 6.36 16.74
N ALA A 130 5.22 7.61 16.83
CA ALA A 130 5.82 8.34 15.71
C ALA A 130 7.13 7.70 15.19
N ASP A 131 7.86 6.99 16.03
CA ASP A 131 9.07 6.23 15.70
C ASP A 131 8.79 4.95 14.90
N ARG A 132 7.52 4.57 14.77
CA ARG A 132 7.05 3.47 13.91
C ARG A 132 6.41 3.95 12.61
N LEU A 133 6.49 5.23 12.31
CA LEU A 133 5.85 5.84 11.15
C LEU A 133 6.87 6.55 10.27
N TRP A 134 7.07 6.06 9.05
CA TRP A 134 7.95 6.65 8.05
C TRP A 134 7.15 7.16 6.86
N ILE A 135 7.61 8.25 6.25
CA ILE A 135 7.02 8.76 5.02
C ILE A 135 7.72 8.09 3.85
N ASN A 136 6.93 7.41 3.04
CA ASN A 136 7.37 6.76 1.81
C ASN A 136 6.30 6.96 0.74
N PRO A 137 6.33 8.07 -0.01
CA PRO A 137 5.37 8.32 -1.08
C PRO A 137 5.57 7.32 -2.22
N ASN A 138 4.49 7.03 -2.95
CA ASN A 138 4.58 6.20 -4.14
C ASN A 138 5.48 6.87 -5.19
N GLY A 139 6.35 6.08 -5.81
CA GLY A 139 7.12 6.49 -6.97
C GLY A 139 6.29 6.48 -8.26
N VAL A 140 6.84 7.06 -9.30
CA VAL A 140 6.32 6.99 -10.66
C VAL A 140 7.45 6.64 -11.63
N ASP A 141 7.15 5.93 -12.69
CA ASP A 141 8.09 5.66 -13.77
C ASP A 141 8.32 6.93 -14.61
N LEU A 142 9.48 7.56 -14.46
CA LEU A 142 9.83 8.78 -15.16
C LEU A 142 10.06 8.57 -16.67
N SER A 143 10.20 7.34 -17.13
CA SER A 143 10.24 7.06 -18.59
C SER A 143 8.85 7.21 -19.21
N LEU A 144 7.79 6.91 -18.46
CA LEU A 144 6.40 7.04 -18.87
C LEU A 144 5.81 8.41 -18.52
N PHE A 145 6.10 8.91 -17.33
CA PHE A 145 5.55 10.17 -16.81
C PHE A 145 6.57 11.31 -16.95
N ARG A 146 6.75 11.79 -18.16
CA ARG A 146 7.62 12.93 -18.46
C ARG A 146 6.87 14.00 -19.23
N LYS A 147 7.27 15.26 -19.03
CA LYS A 147 6.76 16.37 -19.83
C LYS A 147 7.25 16.19 -21.29
N THR A 148 6.32 15.98 -22.20
CA THR A 148 6.63 15.77 -23.64
C THR A 148 6.37 17.01 -24.48
N MET A 149 5.53 17.93 -24.03
CA MET A 149 5.17 19.18 -24.71
C MET A 149 4.73 20.23 -23.70
N GLU A 150 4.70 21.49 -24.12
CA GLU A 150 4.00 22.55 -23.38
C GLU A 150 2.49 22.33 -23.52
N PRO A 151 1.70 22.60 -22.44
CA PRO A 151 0.26 22.47 -22.52
C PRO A 151 -0.33 23.52 -23.47
N GLU A 152 -1.19 23.07 -24.38
CA GLU A 152 -1.94 23.97 -25.28
C GLU A 152 -2.86 24.92 -24.49
N PHE A 153 -3.37 24.46 -23.35
CA PHE A 153 -4.26 25.23 -22.46
C PHE A 153 -3.72 25.16 -21.02
N PRO A 154 -2.76 26.01 -20.66
CA PRO A 154 -2.10 25.95 -19.35
C PRO A 154 -3.04 26.24 -18.17
N GLU A 155 -4.18 26.89 -18.42
CA GLU A 155 -5.20 27.17 -17.42
C GLU A 155 -6.14 26.00 -17.14
N ARG A 156 -6.08 24.91 -17.93
CA ARG A 156 -6.93 23.73 -17.76
C ARG A 156 -6.33 22.71 -16.84
N SER A 157 -7.17 22.15 -15.99
CA SER A 157 -6.82 21.04 -15.11
C SER A 157 -7.51 19.75 -15.56
N ILE A 158 -6.80 18.64 -15.46
CA ILE A 158 -7.36 17.30 -15.71
C ILE A 158 -7.44 16.55 -14.38
N TYR A 159 -8.62 16.02 -14.07
CA TYR A 159 -8.83 15.14 -12.93
C TYR A 159 -8.95 13.70 -13.40
N LEU A 160 -7.80 13.00 -13.44
CA LEU A 160 -7.71 11.60 -13.85
C LEU A 160 -8.05 10.67 -12.68
N ALA A 161 -9.25 10.11 -12.66
CA ALA A 161 -9.64 9.11 -11.70
C ALA A 161 -10.77 8.24 -12.25
N LYS A 162 -10.93 7.02 -11.67
CA LYS A 162 -12.16 6.25 -11.87
C LYS A 162 -13.36 7.09 -11.43
N ILE A 163 -14.42 7.10 -12.22
CA ILE A 163 -15.66 7.77 -11.83
C ILE A 163 -16.26 7.03 -10.63
N ASP A 164 -16.24 7.71 -9.48
CA ASP A 164 -16.65 7.13 -8.20
C ASP A 164 -17.09 8.26 -7.26
N TYR A 165 -18.14 8.06 -6.48
CA TYR A 165 -18.64 9.06 -5.53
C TYR A 165 -17.57 9.54 -4.54
N ARG A 166 -16.60 8.68 -4.18
CA ARG A 166 -15.47 9.01 -3.29
C ARG A 166 -14.52 10.02 -3.91
N LYS A 167 -14.40 10.01 -5.23
CA LYS A 167 -13.54 10.92 -5.99
C LYS A 167 -14.18 12.29 -6.22
N ARG A 168 -15.47 12.44 -5.90
CA ARG A 168 -16.22 13.72 -5.90
C ARG A 168 -16.17 14.48 -7.23
N GLN A 169 -16.01 13.78 -8.35
CA GLN A 169 -15.91 14.42 -9.68
C GLN A 169 -17.13 15.32 -10.01
N HIS A 170 -18.31 14.96 -9.49
CA HIS A 170 -19.53 15.76 -9.61
C HIS A 170 -19.47 17.16 -8.96
N LYS A 171 -18.42 17.45 -8.19
CA LYS A 171 -18.19 18.77 -7.57
C LYS A 171 -17.31 19.69 -8.40
N PHE A 172 -16.81 19.22 -9.53
CA PHE A 172 -15.93 19.96 -10.44
C PHE A 172 -16.66 20.38 -11.72
N GLN A 173 -17.98 20.55 -11.65
CA GLN A 173 -18.80 21.12 -12.74
C GLN A 173 -18.88 22.63 -12.63
#